data_31cf5cb2ecbb46e29c0b373e05998e05
#
_entry.id   31cf5cb2ecbb46e29c0b373e05998e05
#
_cell.length_a   1.000
_cell.length_b   1.000
_cell.length_c   1.000
_cell.angle_alpha   90.00
_cell.angle_beta   90.00
_cell.angle_gamma   90.00
#
_symmetry.space_group_name_H-M   'P 1'
#
loop_
_entity.id
_entity.type
_entity.pdbx_description
1 polymer ?
#
loop_
_entity_poly.entity_id
_entity_poly.type
_entity_poly.pdbx_seq_one_letter_code
_entity_poly.pdbx_strand_id
1 'polypeptide(L)' 'MQLPIDERILEVLNTSELILTPSVIAINIHKSREEVSRRLSELLKRGFVVKVQRGKYRVSEDGAAYLDGELDASELE' A
#
# COMPACT_ATOMS: atom_id res chain seq x y z
N MET A 1 1.01 8.30 -11.89
CA MET A 1 1.04 6.86 -12.18
C MET A 1 1.67 6.10 -11.03
N GLN A 2 1.11 4.95 -10.68
CA GLN A 2 1.66 4.14 -9.61
C GLN A 2 2.92 3.43 -10.05
N LEU A 3 3.86 3.29 -9.13
CA LEU A 3 5.08 2.53 -9.37
C LEU A 3 4.81 1.04 -9.11
N PRO A 4 5.57 0.14 -9.74
CA PRO A 4 5.41 -1.31 -9.47
C PRO A 4 5.50 -1.67 -7.98
N ILE A 5 6.32 -0.96 -7.22
CA ILE A 5 6.45 -1.20 -5.79
C ILE A 5 5.13 -0.89 -5.06
N ASP A 6 4.38 0.10 -5.52
CA ASP A 6 3.11 0.47 -4.91
C ASP A 6 2.11 -0.67 -5.02
N GLU A 7 2.02 -1.30 -6.20
CA GLU A 7 1.15 -2.45 -6.39
C GLU A 7 1.51 -3.59 -5.46
N ARG A 8 2.81 -3.86 -5.31
CA ARG A 8 3.26 -4.95 -4.44
C ARG A 8 2.90 -4.68 -2.98
N ILE A 9 3.04 -3.44 -2.54
CA ILE A 9 2.67 -3.05 -1.18
C ILE A 9 1.18 -3.29 -0.98
N LEU A 10 0.36 -2.83 -1.91
CA LEU A 10 -1.08 -2.99 -1.81
C LEU A 10 -1.49 -4.46 -1.85
N GLU A 11 -0.86 -5.27 -2.71
CA GLU A 11 -1.14 -6.69 -2.78
C GLU A 11 -0.85 -7.41 -1.47
N VAL A 12 0.29 -7.12 -0.85
CA VAL A 12 0.66 -7.73 0.43
C VAL A 12 -0.36 -7.38 1.51
N LEU A 13 -0.73 -6.10 1.60
CA LEU A 13 -1.70 -5.65 2.58
C LEU A 13 -3.07 -6.25 2.33
N ASN A 14 -3.50 -6.32 1.07
CA ASN A 14 -4.81 -6.84 0.71
C ASN A 14 -4.89 -8.36 0.93
N THR A 15 -3.84 -9.08 0.53
CA THR A 15 -3.81 -10.54 0.64
C THR A 15 -3.80 -11.00 2.09
N SER A 16 -3.04 -10.32 2.94
CA SER A 16 -2.92 -10.71 4.34
C SER A 16 -4.15 -10.34 5.15
N GLU A 17 -4.89 -9.32 4.71
CA GLU A 17 -6.01 -8.75 5.45
C GLU A 17 -5.63 -8.33 6.87
N LEU A 18 -4.33 -8.10 7.09
CA LEU A 18 -3.78 -7.77 8.38
C LEU A 18 -3.17 -6.38 8.39
N ILE A 19 -2.99 -5.87 9.59
CA ILE A 19 -2.29 -4.61 9.79
C ILE A 19 -0.80 -4.94 9.81
N LEU A 20 -0.05 -4.32 8.90
CA LEU A 20 1.38 -4.60 8.75
C LEU A 20 2.23 -3.37 8.97
N THR A 21 3.47 -3.62 9.37
CA THR A 21 4.49 -2.56 9.51
C THR A 21 5.29 -2.47 8.21
N PRO A 22 5.96 -1.33 7.96
CA PRO A 22 6.82 -1.21 6.77
C PRO A 22 7.90 -2.29 6.70
N SER A 23 8.45 -2.71 7.85
CA SER A 23 9.48 -3.75 7.87
C SER A 23 8.95 -5.08 7.36
N VAL A 24 7.75 -5.47 7.79
CA VAL A 24 7.14 -6.73 7.35
C VAL A 24 6.81 -6.66 5.87
N ILE A 25 6.26 -5.55 5.41
CA ILE A 25 5.96 -5.37 3.98
C ILE A 25 7.25 -5.47 3.17
N ALA A 26 8.31 -4.80 3.59
CA ALA A 26 9.59 -4.80 2.88
C ALA A 26 10.16 -6.20 2.71
N ILE A 27 10.09 -7.01 3.75
CA ILE A 27 10.56 -8.39 3.68
C ILE A 27 9.77 -9.18 2.64
N ASN A 28 8.47 -9.00 2.61
CA ASN A 28 7.59 -9.74 1.70
C ASN A 28 7.78 -9.38 0.23
N ILE A 29 8.18 -8.15 -0.06
CA ILE A 29 8.35 -7.70 -1.44
C ILE A 29 9.82 -7.54 -1.84
N HIS A 30 10.74 -7.94 -0.97
CA HIS A 30 12.20 -7.86 -1.22
C HIS A 30 12.68 -6.45 -1.53
N LYS A 31 12.20 -5.47 -0.75
CA LYS A 31 12.60 -4.07 -0.87
C LYS A 31 13.08 -3.57 0.49
N SER A 32 13.72 -2.40 0.50
CA SER A 32 14.17 -1.82 1.75
C SER A 32 12.99 -1.22 2.52
N ARG A 33 13.11 -1.20 3.85
CA ARG A 33 12.10 -0.58 4.69
C ARG A 33 11.93 0.90 4.36
N GLU A 34 13.03 1.57 4.03
CA GLU A 34 13.01 2.99 3.71
C GLU A 34 12.20 3.28 2.45
N GLU A 35 12.38 2.47 1.41
CA GLU A 35 11.59 2.58 0.19
C GLU A 35 10.11 2.38 0.47
N VAL A 36 9.80 1.32 1.23
CA VAL A 36 8.42 0.99 1.57
C VAL A 36 7.79 2.11 2.38
N SER A 37 8.49 2.64 3.38
CA SER A 37 7.98 3.75 4.20
C SER A 37 7.67 4.97 3.35
N ARG A 38 8.54 5.29 2.41
CA ARG A 38 8.37 6.44 1.53
C ARG A 38 7.14 6.27 0.65
N ARG A 39 6.98 5.08 0.07
CA ARG A 39 5.82 4.82 -0.79
C ARG A 39 4.52 4.72 -0.01
N LEU A 40 4.58 4.18 1.22
CA LEU A 40 3.40 4.16 2.09
C LEU A 40 2.90 5.57 2.38
N SER A 41 3.79 6.53 2.57
CA SER A 41 3.40 7.92 2.77
C SER A 41 2.64 8.46 1.56
N GLU A 42 3.10 8.14 0.36
CA GLU A 42 2.41 8.56 -0.86
C GLU A 42 1.06 7.86 -1.02
N LEU A 43 1.01 6.56 -0.74
CA LEU A 43 -0.23 5.81 -0.82
C LEU A 43 -1.25 6.30 0.20
N LEU A 44 -0.78 6.70 1.38
CA LEU A 44 -1.63 7.28 2.41
C LEU A 44 -2.26 8.59 1.93
N LYS A 45 -1.48 9.44 1.26
CA LYS A 45 -1.98 10.69 0.71
C LYS A 45 -3.05 10.46 -0.36
N ARG A 46 -2.91 9.39 -1.13
CA ARG A 46 -3.86 9.04 -2.19
C ARG A 46 -5.07 8.28 -1.68
N GLY A 47 -5.07 7.90 -0.41
CA GLY A 47 -6.18 7.17 0.19
C GLY A 47 -6.21 5.69 -0.10
N PHE A 48 -5.11 5.11 -0.58
CA PHE A 48 -5.03 3.68 -0.89
C PHE A 48 -4.69 2.83 0.33
N VAL A 49 -4.10 3.44 1.35
CA VAL A 49 -3.83 2.77 2.62
C VAL A 49 -4.30 3.63 3.77
N VAL A 50 -4.52 2.99 4.91
CA VAL A 50 -4.93 3.66 6.14
C VAL A 50 -3.88 3.40 7.21
N LYS A 51 -3.51 4.44 7.94
CA LYS A 51 -2.62 4.31 9.07
C LYS A 51 -3.47 4.05 10.31
N VAL A 52 -3.41 2.84 10.81
CA VAL A 52 -4.22 2.41 11.96
C VAL A 52 -3.61 2.88 13.27
N GLN A 53 -2.30 2.71 13.37
CA GLN A 53 -1.49 3.16 14.51
C GLN A 53 -0.14 3.59 13.97
N ARG A 54 0.65 4.21 14.83
CA ARG A 54 1.99 4.63 14.43
C ARG A 54 2.78 3.44 13.90
N GLY A 55 3.20 3.53 12.65
CA GLY A 55 3.98 2.47 11.99
C GLY A 55 3.19 1.26 11.57
N LYS A 56 1.85 1.29 11.64
CA LYS A 56 1.00 0.16 11.26
C LYS A 56 -0.03 0.59 10.25
N TYR A 57 -0.10 -0.15 9.14
CA TYR A 57 -0.91 0.21 7.97
C TYR A 57 -1.78 -0.96 7.53
N ARG A 58 -2.89 -0.63 6.88
CA ARG A 58 -3.72 -1.60 6.19
C ARG A 58 -4.20 -1.00 4.87
N VAL A 59 -4.66 -1.86 3.95
CA VAL A 59 -5.22 -1.39 2.69
C VAL A 59 -6.58 -0.74 2.95
N SER A 60 -6.88 0.33 2.22
CA SER A 60 -8.21 0.96 2.27
C SER A 60 -9.13 0.30 1.26
N GLU A 61 -10.42 0.67 1.30
CA GLU A 61 -11.37 0.21 0.29
C GLU A 61 -10.94 0.64 -1.11
N ASP A 62 -10.46 1.86 -1.25
CA ASP A 62 -9.97 2.37 -2.53
C ASP A 62 -8.75 1.60 -3.01
N GLY A 63 -7.83 1.25 -2.11
CA GLY A 63 -6.67 0.45 -2.45
C GLY A 63 -7.06 -0.94 -2.93
N ALA A 64 -8.00 -1.58 -2.24
CA ALA A 64 -8.49 -2.90 -2.65
C ALA A 64 -9.22 -2.83 -3.99
N ALA A 65 -10.04 -1.81 -4.18
CA ALA A 65 -10.75 -1.63 -5.44
C ALA A 65 -9.80 -1.38 -6.61
N TYR A 66 -8.74 -0.64 -6.38
CA TYR A 66 -7.71 -0.43 -7.39
C TYR A 66 -7.07 -1.75 -7.83
N LEU A 67 -6.75 -2.62 -6.86
CA LEU A 67 -6.17 -3.93 -7.17
C LEU A 67 -7.13 -4.83 -7.94
N ASP A 68 -8.42 -4.70 -7.66
CA ASP A 68 -9.46 -5.47 -8.35
C ASP A 68 -9.80 -4.91 -9.73
N GLY A 69 -9.19 -3.78 -10.10
CA GLY A 69 -9.46 -3.16 -11.38
C GLY A 69 -10.71 -2.29 -11.42
N GLU A 70 -11.33 -2.07 -10.27
CA GLU A 70 -12.54 -1.21 -10.20
C GLU A 70 -12.21 0.27 -10.29
N LEU A 71 -10.99 0.65 -9.87
CA LEU A 71 -10.52 2.01 -9.96
C LEU A 71 -9.28 2.08 -10.83
N ASP A 72 -9.23 3.09 -11.68
CA ASP A 72 -8.03 3.38 -12.46
C ASP A 72 -7.23 4.44 -11.70
N ALA A 73 -5.94 4.22 -11.53
CA ALA A 73 -5.07 5.17 -10.83
C ALA A 73 -5.13 6.55 -11.46
N SER A 74 -5.33 6.64 -12.76
CA SER A 74 -5.41 7.91 -13.47
C SER A 74 -6.65 8.71 -13.08
N GLU A 75 -7.68 8.07 -12.61
CA GLU A 75 -8.91 8.73 -12.17
C GLU A 75 -8.75 9.41 -10.82
N LEU A 76 -7.73 8.99 -10.07
CA LEU A 76 -7.48 9.50 -8.72
C LEU A 76 -6.39 10.56 -8.66
N GLU A 77 -5.73 10.81 -9.77
CA GLU A 77 -4.65 11.80 -9.84
C GLU A 77 -5.14 13.19 -10.19
#